data_a7e4e1d2aad731d686bd80844165708f
#
_entry.id   a7e4e1d2aad731d686bd80844165708f
#
_cell.length_a   1.000
_cell.length_b   1.000
_cell.length_c   1.000
_cell.angle_alpha   90.00
_cell.angle_beta   90.00
_cell.angle_gamma   90.00
#
_symmetry.space_group_name_H-M   'P 1'
#
loop_
_entity.id
_entity.type
_entity.pdbx_description
1 polymer ?
#
loop_
_entity_poly.entity_id
_entity_poly.type
_entity_poly.pdbx_seq_one_letter_code
_entity_poly.pdbx_strand_id
1 'polypeptide(L)'
;MPTVGVIGVGYIGKTFLDRLADTEYDAVAYDVDASQVDAATERGATAAESPADLTRRSTFVVLALPGTPEVEAVMEADDGVLGALSDGQVVVDATTTHPETSRECERWCEERGATFVEAPITRAAPRDGAHMMVGGTEAAYDAGRSLVEALSDDHLHVGAAGEATVLKLALQMRYAGRTALDAEVVEFARDNGVDPAHLRDFFRMDVSERLLDRQFEQGIEGLGGLAIWDKDLGYARDAARASGTALPVNAAVHEAYKTTVRRAGPDEGHAATLLRYWELLNDAGERSFQPAVDAE
;
A
#
# COMPACT_ATOMS: atom_id res chain seq x y z
N MET A 1 19.63 -21.63 7.99
CA MET A 1 18.48 -20.82 8.45
C MET A 1 17.56 -20.65 7.26
N PRO A 2 16.26 -20.49 7.42
CA PRO A 2 15.40 -20.22 6.26
C PRO A 2 15.75 -18.83 5.69
N THR A 3 15.71 -18.72 4.38
CA THR A 3 16.05 -17.50 3.65
C THR A 3 14.76 -16.81 3.18
N VAL A 4 14.66 -15.50 3.38
CA VAL A 4 13.58 -14.65 2.89
C VAL A 4 14.07 -13.81 1.71
N GLY A 5 13.48 -14.00 0.55
CA GLY A 5 13.71 -13.17 -0.61
C GLY A 5 12.70 -12.01 -0.63
N VAL A 6 13.15 -10.76 -0.72
CA VAL A 6 12.30 -9.58 -0.81
C VAL A 6 12.41 -8.98 -2.20
N ILE A 7 11.32 -8.99 -2.95
CA ILE A 7 11.19 -8.37 -4.28
C ILE A 7 10.42 -7.05 -4.13
N GLY A 8 11.06 -5.96 -4.55
CA GLY A 8 10.60 -4.59 -4.30
C GLY A 8 11.18 -4.04 -3.00
N VAL A 9 12.20 -3.19 -3.12
CA VAL A 9 12.92 -2.57 -1.99
C VAL A 9 12.55 -1.09 -1.87
N GLY A 10 11.28 -0.77 -2.07
CA GLY A 10 10.71 0.53 -1.75
C GLY A 10 10.57 0.72 -0.24
N TYR A 11 9.72 1.64 0.19
CA TYR A 11 9.49 1.93 1.61
C TYR A 11 9.11 0.67 2.43
N ILE A 12 8.18 -0.15 1.92
CA ILE A 12 7.71 -1.36 2.62
C ILE A 12 8.80 -2.44 2.62
N GLY A 13 9.44 -2.70 1.46
CA GLY A 13 10.51 -3.70 1.39
C GLY A 13 11.67 -3.38 2.32
N LYS A 14 12.10 -2.11 2.41
CA LYS A 14 13.11 -1.67 3.40
C LYS A 14 12.66 -1.91 4.83
N THR A 15 11.40 -1.62 5.15
CA THR A 15 10.84 -1.90 6.49
C THR A 15 10.89 -3.39 6.81
N PHE A 16 10.63 -4.26 5.82
CA PHE A 16 10.75 -5.70 6.01
C PHE A 16 12.20 -6.14 6.24
N LEU A 17 13.14 -5.61 5.47
CA LEU A 17 14.56 -5.90 5.68
C LEU A 17 15.04 -5.45 7.07
N ASP A 18 14.64 -4.27 7.52
CA ASP A 18 14.96 -3.76 8.86
C ASP A 18 14.41 -4.70 9.96
N ARG A 19 13.18 -5.24 9.77
CA ARG A 19 12.60 -6.22 10.72
C ARG A 19 13.29 -7.58 10.68
N LEU A 20 13.68 -8.06 9.50
CA LEU A 20 14.37 -9.33 9.34
C LEU A 20 15.77 -9.31 9.96
N ALA A 21 16.42 -8.15 10.01
CA ALA A 21 17.76 -8.01 10.62
C ALA A 21 17.84 -8.44 12.10
N ASP A 22 16.71 -8.34 12.83
CA ASP A 22 16.61 -8.74 14.22
C ASP A 22 16.10 -10.20 14.41
N THR A 23 16.09 -11.00 13.35
CA THR A 23 15.60 -12.38 13.34
C THR A 23 16.68 -13.38 12.95
N GLU A 24 16.33 -14.68 12.93
CA GLU A 24 17.22 -15.75 12.43
C GLU A 24 17.07 -16.01 10.91
N TYR A 25 16.40 -15.15 10.17
CA TYR A 25 16.28 -15.26 8.72
C TYR A 25 17.47 -14.63 8.01
N ASP A 26 18.00 -15.34 6.99
CA ASP A 26 18.88 -14.72 6.01
C ASP A 26 18.03 -13.94 4.99
N ALA A 27 18.47 -12.77 4.54
CA ALA A 27 17.74 -11.94 3.58
C ALA A 27 18.45 -11.88 2.22
N VAL A 28 17.66 -12.02 1.16
CA VAL A 28 18.06 -11.79 -0.24
C VAL A 28 17.12 -10.74 -0.81
N ALA A 29 17.61 -9.79 -1.60
CA ALA A 29 16.81 -8.71 -2.11
C ALA A 29 16.97 -8.50 -3.61
N TYR A 30 15.90 -8.11 -4.28
CA TYR A 30 15.88 -7.70 -5.68
C TYR A 30 14.98 -6.47 -5.86
N ASP A 31 15.45 -5.53 -6.65
CA ASP A 31 14.67 -4.41 -7.17
C ASP A 31 15.15 -4.07 -8.59
N VAL A 32 14.28 -3.50 -9.41
CA VAL A 32 14.64 -3.01 -10.76
C VAL A 32 15.54 -1.78 -10.71
N ASP A 33 15.50 -1.02 -9.60
CA ASP A 33 16.38 0.11 -9.33
C ASP A 33 17.60 -0.34 -8.52
N ALA A 34 18.78 -0.27 -9.13
CA ALA A 34 20.03 -0.66 -8.49
C ALA A 34 20.31 0.10 -7.18
N SER A 35 19.87 1.35 -7.06
CA SER A 35 20.03 2.13 -5.83
C SER A 35 19.23 1.55 -4.65
N GLN A 36 18.10 0.92 -4.93
CA GLN A 36 17.31 0.22 -3.92
C GLN A 36 17.98 -1.11 -3.50
N VAL A 37 18.64 -1.80 -4.45
CA VAL A 37 19.43 -3.00 -4.14
C VAL A 37 20.63 -2.64 -3.26
N ASP A 38 21.32 -1.53 -3.54
CA ASP A 38 22.41 -1.02 -2.69
C ASP A 38 21.90 -0.73 -1.26
N ALA A 39 20.75 -0.05 -1.15
CA ALA A 39 20.11 0.22 0.14
C ALA A 39 19.67 -1.05 0.88
N ALA A 40 19.35 -2.15 0.17
CA ALA A 40 19.08 -3.45 0.78
C ALA A 40 20.36 -4.11 1.31
N THR A 41 21.47 -4.01 0.58
CA THR A 41 22.75 -4.57 1.02
C THR A 41 23.32 -3.86 2.25
N GLU A 42 23.11 -2.56 2.36
CA GLU A 42 23.43 -1.78 3.58
C GLU A 42 22.64 -2.26 4.82
N ARG A 43 21.48 -2.90 4.61
CA ARG A 43 20.64 -3.54 5.65
C ARG A 43 21.00 -5.00 5.91
N GLY A 44 22.06 -5.50 5.29
CA GLY A 44 22.53 -6.87 5.47
C GLY A 44 21.92 -7.91 4.53
N ALA A 45 21.09 -7.52 3.59
CA ALA A 45 20.57 -8.44 2.56
C ALA A 45 21.64 -8.75 1.51
N THR A 46 21.56 -9.93 0.92
CA THR A 46 22.38 -10.29 -0.25
C THR A 46 21.62 -9.92 -1.53
N ALA A 47 22.27 -9.26 -2.48
CA ALA A 47 21.67 -8.93 -3.76
C ALA A 47 21.41 -10.19 -4.60
N ALA A 48 20.28 -10.22 -5.30
CA ALA A 48 19.95 -11.19 -6.34
C ALA A 48 20.04 -10.55 -7.72
N GLU A 49 20.36 -11.37 -8.74
CA GLU A 49 20.50 -10.92 -10.13
C GLU A 49 19.14 -10.78 -10.85
N SER A 50 18.13 -11.55 -10.40
CA SER A 50 16.77 -11.54 -10.93
C SER A 50 15.75 -12.07 -9.90
N PRO A 51 14.44 -11.90 -10.13
CA PRO A 51 13.41 -12.56 -9.32
C PRO A 51 13.56 -14.08 -9.27
N ALA A 52 13.94 -14.71 -10.39
CA ALA A 52 14.20 -16.14 -10.44
C ALA A 52 15.44 -16.56 -9.62
N ASP A 53 16.52 -15.77 -9.62
CA ASP A 53 17.69 -16.03 -8.79
C ASP A 53 17.33 -15.92 -7.31
N LEU A 54 16.62 -14.87 -6.93
CA LEU A 54 16.10 -14.69 -5.58
C LEU A 54 15.23 -15.87 -5.14
N THR A 55 14.28 -16.28 -5.98
CA THR A 55 13.34 -17.37 -5.68
C THR A 55 14.07 -18.70 -5.42
N ARG A 56 15.04 -19.08 -6.27
CA ARG A 56 15.84 -20.29 -6.07
C ARG A 56 16.62 -20.33 -4.77
N ARG A 57 16.95 -19.16 -4.22
CA ARG A 57 17.76 -19.02 -2.97
C ARG A 57 16.90 -18.89 -1.73
N SER A 58 15.59 -18.79 -1.87
CA SER A 58 14.67 -18.41 -0.78
C SER A 58 13.77 -19.56 -0.34
N THR A 59 13.45 -19.63 0.94
CA THR A 59 12.37 -20.46 1.48
C THR A 59 11.04 -19.70 1.37
N PHE A 60 11.09 -18.41 1.63
CA PHE A 60 9.97 -17.48 1.51
C PHE A 60 10.28 -16.41 0.47
N VAL A 61 9.34 -16.10 -0.40
CA VAL A 61 9.44 -14.99 -1.35
C VAL A 61 8.40 -13.94 -0.97
N VAL A 62 8.84 -12.72 -0.65
CA VAL A 62 7.99 -11.60 -0.28
C VAL A 62 7.90 -10.62 -1.45
N LEU A 63 6.69 -10.28 -1.86
CA LEU A 63 6.43 -9.23 -2.84
C LEU A 63 6.00 -7.95 -2.10
N ALA A 64 6.67 -6.83 -2.39
CA ALA A 64 6.37 -5.52 -1.82
C ALA A 64 6.40 -4.46 -2.95
N LEU A 65 5.46 -4.58 -3.87
CA LEU A 65 5.44 -3.93 -5.17
C LEU A 65 4.38 -2.80 -5.24
N PRO A 66 4.41 -1.95 -6.28
CA PRO A 66 3.45 -0.86 -6.41
C PRO A 66 1.99 -1.31 -6.61
N GLY A 67 1.75 -2.40 -7.34
CA GLY A 67 0.39 -2.86 -7.64
C GLY A 67 0.31 -4.12 -8.48
N THR A 68 -0.89 -4.39 -8.99
CA THR A 68 -1.21 -5.54 -9.85
C THR A 68 -0.26 -5.71 -11.04
N PRO A 69 0.01 -4.66 -11.87
CA PRO A 69 0.86 -4.85 -13.05
C PRO A 69 2.28 -5.34 -12.72
N GLU A 70 2.84 -4.83 -11.62
CA GLU A 70 4.20 -5.21 -11.20
C GLU A 70 4.22 -6.61 -10.58
N VAL A 71 3.18 -7.00 -9.84
CA VAL A 71 3.04 -8.38 -9.31
C VAL A 71 2.95 -9.38 -10.47
N GLU A 72 2.05 -9.15 -11.43
CA GLU A 72 1.90 -10.02 -12.60
C GLU A 72 3.21 -10.10 -13.39
N ALA A 73 3.85 -8.96 -13.68
CA ALA A 73 5.11 -8.92 -14.40
C ALA A 73 6.23 -9.70 -13.70
N VAL A 74 6.38 -9.55 -12.37
CA VAL A 74 7.41 -10.26 -11.60
C VAL A 74 7.11 -11.74 -11.47
N MET A 75 5.85 -12.13 -11.37
CA MET A 75 5.45 -13.54 -11.30
C MET A 75 5.69 -14.24 -12.64
N GLU A 76 5.25 -13.67 -13.77
CA GLU A 76 5.15 -14.35 -15.06
C GLU A 76 6.36 -14.15 -15.98
N ALA A 77 7.31 -13.24 -15.69
CA ALA A 77 8.49 -13.04 -16.54
C ALA A 77 9.30 -14.34 -16.76
N ASP A 78 10.05 -14.41 -17.84
CA ASP A 78 10.92 -15.56 -18.15
C ASP A 78 11.96 -15.81 -17.05
N ASP A 79 12.44 -14.73 -16.40
CA ASP A 79 13.32 -14.75 -15.24
C ASP A 79 12.56 -14.38 -13.95
N GLY A 80 11.25 -14.60 -13.94
CA GLY A 80 10.30 -14.31 -12.87
C GLY A 80 10.25 -15.40 -11.78
N VAL A 81 9.34 -15.17 -10.83
CA VAL A 81 9.16 -16.05 -9.68
C VAL A 81 8.67 -17.44 -10.12
N LEU A 82 7.61 -17.51 -10.97
CA LEU A 82 6.94 -18.75 -11.30
C LEU A 82 7.85 -19.76 -12.03
N GLY A 83 8.79 -19.28 -12.82
CA GLY A 83 9.76 -20.13 -13.54
C GLY A 83 10.80 -20.78 -12.64
N ALA A 84 11.00 -20.24 -11.44
CA ALA A 84 12.00 -20.68 -10.46
C ALA A 84 11.39 -21.30 -9.20
N LEU A 85 10.07 -21.21 -9.05
CA LEU A 85 9.35 -21.67 -7.88
C LEU A 85 9.43 -23.20 -7.75
N SER A 86 9.61 -23.67 -6.54
CA SER A 86 9.76 -25.08 -6.20
C SER A 86 8.74 -25.52 -5.14
N ASP A 87 8.48 -26.81 -5.09
CA ASP A 87 7.61 -27.44 -4.10
C ASP A 87 8.00 -27.04 -2.65
N GLY A 88 7.00 -26.70 -1.86
CA GLY A 88 7.15 -26.32 -0.45
C GLY A 88 7.61 -24.89 -0.19
N GLN A 89 7.90 -24.07 -1.22
CA GLN A 89 8.16 -22.63 -1.04
C GLN A 89 6.88 -21.86 -0.72
N VAL A 90 7.01 -20.73 -0.04
CA VAL A 90 5.88 -19.87 0.31
C VAL A 90 6.11 -18.49 -0.31
N VAL A 91 5.14 -18.02 -1.10
CA VAL A 91 5.09 -16.65 -1.63
C VAL A 91 4.15 -15.83 -0.75
N VAL A 92 4.63 -14.72 -0.19
CA VAL A 92 3.85 -13.78 0.62
C VAL A 92 3.75 -12.46 -0.12
N ASP A 93 2.57 -12.11 -0.60
CA ASP A 93 2.34 -10.85 -1.32
C ASP A 93 1.80 -9.77 -0.36
N ALA A 94 2.66 -8.83 0.01
CA ALA A 94 2.31 -7.67 0.82
C ALA A 94 1.82 -6.47 -0.02
N THR A 95 1.73 -6.63 -1.33
CA THR A 95 1.25 -5.62 -2.27
C THR A 95 -0.28 -5.44 -2.14
N THR A 96 -0.77 -4.23 -2.30
CA THR A 96 -2.20 -4.01 -2.50
C THR A 96 -2.51 -4.13 -4.00
N THR A 97 -3.10 -5.26 -4.38
CA THR A 97 -3.45 -5.64 -5.75
C THR A 97 -4.96 -5.59 -5.99
N HIS A 98 -5.40 -6.00 -7.17
CA HIS A 98 -6.80 -6.38 -7.41
C HIS A 98 -7.08 -7.75 -6.77
N PRO A 99 -8.25 -7.99 -6.13
CA PRO A 99 -8.52 -9.26 -5.46
C PRO A 99 -8.45 -10.50 -6.36
N GLU A 100 -8.69 -10.36 -7.67
CA GLU A 100 -8.57 -11.46 -8.62
C GLU A 100 -7.10 -11.83 -8.86
N THR A 101 -6.20 -10.85 -8.87
CA THR A 101 -4.74 -11.09 -8.97
C THR A 101 -4.25 -11.98 -7.82
N SER A 102 -4.71 -11.75 -6.58
CA SER A 102 -4.37 -12.63 -5.45
C SER A 102 -4.84 -14.07 -5.68
N ARG A 103 -6.06 -14.27 -6.22
CA ARG A 103 -6.57 -15.61 -6.55
C ARG A 103 -5.80 -16.27 -7.69
N GLU A 104 -5.36 -15.49 -8.65
CA GLU A 104 -4.53 -15.99 -9.74
C GLU A 104 -3.14 -16.40 -9.26
N CYS A 105 -2.51 -15.59 -8.43
CA CYS A 105 -1.23 -15.91 -7.78
C CYS A 105 -1.33 -17.18 -6.93
N GLU A 106 -2.42 -17.37 -6.18
CA GLU A 106 -2.66 -18.61 -5.43
C GLU A 106 -2.67 -19.83 -6.36
N ARG A 107 -3.47 -19.79 -7.45
CA ARG A 107 -3.53 -20.88 -8.43
C ARG A 107 -2.17 -21.15 -9.08
N TRP A 108 -1.43 -20.11 -9.48
CA TRP A 108 -0.13 -20.25 -10.10
C TRP A 108 0.91 -20.91 -9.17
N CYS A 109 0.86 -20.59 -7.88
CA CYS A 109 1.73 -21.19 -6.88
C CYS A 109 1.36 -22.66 -6.61
N GLU A 110 0.06 -22.95 -6.44
CA GLU A 110 -0.44 -24.33 -6.23
C GLU A 110 -0.08 -25.26 -7.38
N GLU A 111 -0.16 -24.82 -8.64
CA GLU A 111 0.24 -25.60 -9.83
C GLU A 111 1.73 -26.00 -9.78
N ARG A 112 2.52 -25.36 -8.93
CA ARG A 112 3.98 -25.61 -8.77
C ARG A 112 4.32 -26.25 -7.42
N GLY A 113 3.31 -26.65 -6.65
CA GLY A 113 3.50 -27.23 -5.30
C GLY A 113 3.92 -26.21 -4.26
N ALA A 114 3.84 -24.91 -4.57
CA ALA A 114 4.15 -23.83 -3.64
C ALA A 114 2.87 -23.28 -3.01
N THR A 115 3.04 -22.55 -1.91
CA THR A 115 1.96 -21.91 -1.18
C THR A 115 1.95 -20.41 -1.46
N PHE A 116 0.77 -19.83 -1.64
CA PHE A 116 0.58 -18.38 -1.73
C PHE A 116 -0.18 -17.85 -0.51
N VAL A 117 0.27 -16.73 0.01
CA VAL A 117 -0.37 -15.99 1.11
C VAL A 117 -0.45 -14.53 0.70
N GLU A 118 -1.63 -13.96 0.58
CA GLU A 118 -1.74 -12.52 0.46
C GLU A 118 -1.64 -11.86 1.84
N ALA A 119 -0.92 -10.76 1.96
CA ALA A 119 -0.70 -10.10 3.24
C ALA A 119 -0.57 -8.56 3.09
N PRO A 120 -1.56 -7.87 2.50
CA PRO A 120 -1.51 -6.42 2.37
C PRO A 120 -1.35 -5.76 3.74
N ILE A 121 -0.47 -4.76 3.77
CA ILE A 121 -0.05 -4.10 5.01
C ILE A 121 -0.70 -2.73 5.17
N THR A 122 -0.94 -2.32 6.40
CA THR A 122 -1.29 -0.95 6.78
C THR A 122 -0.47 -0.50 7.99
N ARG A 123 -0.14 0.80 8.02
CA ARG A 123 0.46 1.48 9.19
C ARG A 123 -0.46 2.58 9.71
N ALA A 124 -1.72 2.57 9.30
CA ALA A 124 -2.69 3.58 9.67
C ALA A 124 -3.25 3.36 11.08
N ALA A 125 -3.43 4.48 11.79
CA ALA A 125 -4.12 4.56 13.09
C ALA A 125 -5.39 3.67 13.17
N PRO A 126 -5.82 3.28 14.37
CA PRO A 126 -5.48 3.90 15.67
C PRO A 126 -4.29 3.25 16.38
N ARG A 127 -3.65 2.24 15.82
CA ARG A 127 -2.50 1.58 16.43
C ARG A 127 -1.23 1.94 15.68
N ASP A 128 -0.16 2.26 16.40
CA ASP A 128 1.16 2.36 15.82
C ASP A 128 1.65 0.97 15.40
N GLY A 129 2.43 0.91 14.33
CA GLY A 129 3.04 -0.30 13.85
C GLY A 129 2.52 -0.79 12.48
N ALA A 130 3.03 -1.94 12.07
CA ALA A 130 2.69 -2.61 10.84
C ALA A 130 1.62 -3.67 11.09
N HIS A 131 0.46 -3.55 10.46
CA HIS A 131 -0.65 -4.50 10.60
C HIS A 131 -0.92 -5.16 9.27
N MET A 132 -0.92 -6.50 9.25
CA MET A 132 -1.19 -7.29 8.05
C MET A 132 -2.58 -7.92 8.08
N MET A 133 -3.29 -7.80 6.98
CA MET A 133 -4.48 -8.61 6.72
C MET A 133 -4.04 -9.81 5.89
N VAL A 134 -4.29 -11.02 6.35
CA VAL A 134 -3.77 -12.24 5.73
C VAL A 134 -4.90 -13.02 5.07
N GLY A 135 -4.73 -13.35 3.79
CA GLY A 135 -5.65 -14.18 3.02
C GLY A 135 -4.93 -15.41 2.46
N GLY A 136 -5.70 -16.47 2.30
CA GLY A 136 -5.29 -17.80 1.89
C GLY A 136 -5.99 -18.87 2.74
N THR A 137 -5.88 -20.13 2.36
CA THR A 137 -6.41 -21.23 3.18
C THR A 137 -5.77 -21.26 4.57
N GLU A 138 -6.37 -21.93 5.56
CA GLU A 138 -5.73 -22.09 6.88
C GLU A 138 -4.34 -22.74 6.76
N ALA A 139 -4.18 -23.70 5.87
CA ALA A 139 -2.89 -24.35 5.63
C ALA A 139 -1.85 -23.35 5.04
N ALA A 140 -2.29 -22.49 4.14
CA ALA A 140 -1.42 -21.43 3.58
C ALA A 140 -1.03 -20.41 4.67
N TYR A 141 -2.01 -19.96 5.47
CA TYR A 141 -1.75 -19.08 6.60
C TYR A 141 -0.77 -19.70 7.59
N ASP A 142 -0.95 -20.98 7.97
CA ASP A 142 -0.03 -21.67 8.87
C ASP A 142 1.40 -21.78 8.29
N ALA A 143 1.51 -22.03 6.98
CA ALA A 143 2.82 -22.08 6.29
C ALA A 143 3.54 -20.72 6.28
N GLY A 144 2.81 -19.62 6.15
CA GLY A 144 3.35 -18.24 6.12
C GLY A 144 3.45 -17.58 7.50
N ARG A 145 2.81 -18.13 8.53
CA ARG A 145 2.60 -17.46 9.83
C ARG A 145 3.88 -16.92 10.45
N SER A 146 4.93 -17.74 10.53
CA SER A 146 6.19 -17.34 11.17
C SER A 146 6.83 -16.11 10.52
N LEU A 147 6.69 -15.99 9.20
CA LEU A 147 7.17 -14.84 8.47
C LEU A 147 6.25 -13.63 8.68
N VAL A 148 4.94 -13.80 8.62
CA VAL A 148 3.96 -12.72 8.88
C VAL A 148 4.18 -12.13 10.27
N GLU A 149 4.40 -12.97 11.29
CA GLU A 149 4.73 -12.55 12.67
C GLU A 149 6.04 -11.76 12.75
N ALA A 150 7.05 -12.13 11.96
CA ALA A 150 8.31 -11.39 11.89
C ALA A 150 8.17 -10.03 11.19
N LEU A 151 7.29 -9.93 10.18
CA LEU A 151 7.12 -8.73 9.35
C LEU A 151 6.06 -7.74 9.88
N SER A 152 5.24 -8.12 10.86
CA SER A 152 4.15 -7.29 11.39
C SER A 152 4.17 -7.17 12.92
N ASP A 153 3.49 -6.14 13.44
CA ASP A 153 3.26 -5.99 14.88
C ASP A 153 1.93 -6.65 15.29
N ASP A 154 1.02 -6.80 14.34
CA ASP A 154 -0.25 -7.49 14.53
C ASP A 154 -0.76 -7.96 13.16
N HIS A 155 -1.52 -9.03 13.13
CA HIS A 155 -2.09 -9.55 11.90
C HIS A 155 -3.44 -10.23 12.13
N LEU A 156 -4.23 -10.32 11.07
CA LEU A 156 -5.55 -10.95 11.08
C LEU A 156 -5.67 -11.89 9.89
N HIS A 157 -5.89 -13.17 10.13
CA HIS A 157 -6.32 -14.08 9.07
C HIS A 157 -7.79 -13.78 8.73
N VAL A 158 -8.02 -13.30 7.52
CA VAL A 158 -9.33 -12.80 7.06
C VAL A 158 -10.16 -13.95 6.45
N GLY A 159 -9.51 -14.80 5.64
CA GLY A 159 -10.17 -15.90 4.92
C GLY A 159 -9.40 -16.30 3.68
N ALA A 160 -10.09 -16.68 2.60
CA ALA A 160 -9.48 -17.12 1.35
C ALA A 160 -8.71 -16.02 0.62
N ALA A 161 -7.89 -16.38 -0.37
CA ALA A 161 -7.18 -15.44 -1.22
C ALA A 161 -8.14 -14.45 -1.91
N GLY A 162 -7.75 -13.17 -1.92
CA GLY A 162 -8.56 -12.03 -2.37
C GLY A 162 -9.40 -11.39 -1.27
N GLU A 163 -9.67 -12.07 -0.14
CA GLU A 163 -10.50 -11.51 0.93
C GLU A 163 -9.74 -10.47 1.78
N ALA A 164 -8.45 -10.69 2.04
CA ALA A 164 -7.64 -9.72 2.74
C ALA A 164 -7.42 -8.45 1.91
N THR A 165 -7.24 -8.58 0.61
CA THR A 165 -7.20 -7.43 -0.31
C THR A 165 -8.54 -6.68 -0.31
N VAL A 166 -9.68 -7.36 -0.35
CA VAL A 166 -11.01 -6.71 -0.23
C VAL A 166 -11.11 -5.91 1.07
N LEU A 167 -10.69 -6.48 2.20
CA LEU A 167 -10.67 -5.78 3.49
C LEU A 167 -9.74 -4.55 3.45
N LYS A 168 -8.55 -4.69 2.85
CA LYS A 168 -7.61 -3.58 2.65
C LYS A 168 -8.24 -2.47 1.81
N LEU A 169 -8.89 -2.81 0.70
CA LEU A 169 -9.55 -1.83 -0.16
C LEU A 169 -10.72 -1.13 0.56
N ALA A 170 -11.51 -1.85 1.36
CA ALA A 170 -12.56 -1.25 2.18
C ALA A 170 -11.99 -0.25 3.21
N LEU A 171 -10.84 -0.58 3.83
CA LEU A 171 -10.12 0.33 4.73
C LEU A 171 -9.67 1.58 3.97
N GLN A 172 -9.08 1.43 2.80
CA GLN A 172 -8.62 2.54 1.96
C GLN A 172 -9.78 3.44 1.52
N MET A 173 -10.90 2.87 1.07
CA MET A 173 -12.12 3.63 0.75
C MET A 173 -12.57 4.51 1.93
N ARG A 174 -12.56 3.95 3.14
CA ARG A 174 -12.95 4.68 4.35
C ARG A 174 -12.00 5.84 4.66
N TYR A 175 -10.70 5.63 4.58
CA TYR A 175 -9.71 6.69 4.84
C TYR A 175 -9.77 7.77 3.78
N ALA A 176 -9.75 7.40 2.50
CA ALA A 176 -9.83 8.35 1.40
C ALA A 176 -11.12 9.17 1.45
N GLY A 177 -12.26 8.51 1.65
CA GLY A 177 -13.56 9.17 1.73
C GLY A 177 -13.66 10.13 2.91
N ARG A 178 -13.15 9.74 4.07
CA ARG A 178 -13.10 10.61 5.24
C ARG A 178 -12.21 11.83 4.99
N THR A 179 -11.01 11.63 4.47
CA THR A 179 -10.08 12.75 4.19
C THR A 179 -10.66 13.73 3.18
N ALA A 180 -11.33 13.23 2.14
CA ALA A 180 -11.99 14.10 1.16
C ALA A 180 -13.12 14.91 1.78
N LEU A 181 -13.97 14.28 2.59
CA LEU A 181 -15.07 14.97 3.30
C LEU A 181 -14.54 16.00 4.29
N ASP A 182 -13.53 15.64 5.09
CA ASP A 182 -12.92 16.55 6.08
C ASP A 182 -12.31 17.77 5.37
N ALA A 183 -11.68 17.59 4.20
CA ALA A 183 -11.16 18.71 3.40
C ALA A 183 -12.26 19.66 2.93
N GLU A 184 -13.39 19.13 2.43
CA GLU A 184 -14.56 19.95 2.04
C GLU A 184 -15.13 20.73 3.23
N VAL A 185 -15.31 20.08 4.37
CA VAL A 185 -15.89 20.67 5.58
C VAL A 185 -15.00 21.78 6.13
N VAL A 186 -13.70 21.57 6.16
CA VAL A 186 -12.72 22.56 6.62
C VAL A 186 -12.73 23.80 5.70
N GLU A 187 -12.72 23.60 4.40
CA GLU A 187 -12.72 24.72 3.44
C GLU A 187 -14.05 25.47 3.47
N PHE A 188 -15.17 24.75 3.53
CA PHE A 188 -16.48 25.36 3.67
C PHE A 188 -16.58 26.29 4.90
N ALA A 189 -16.07 25.84 6.05
CA ALA A 189 -16.06 26.66 7.26
C ALA A 189 -15.23 27.94 7.09
N ARG A 190 -14.03 27.82 6.52
CA ARG A 190 -13.14 28.95 6.26
C ARG A 190 -13.72 29.98 5.30
N ASP A 191 -14.27 29.54 4.19
CA ASP A 191 -14.84 30.40 3.16
C ASP A 191 -16.05 31.20 3.70
N ASN A 192 -16.70 30.68 4.73
CA ASN A 192 -17.79 31.35 5.44
C ASN A 192 -17.33 32.11 6.70
N GLY A 193 -16.02 32.31 6.90
CA GLY A 193 -15.46 33.10 7.99
C GLY A 193 -15.52 32.41 9.37
N VAL A 194 -15.67 31.08 9.41
CA VAL A 194 -15.71 30.29 10.64
C VAL A 194 -14.39 29.53 10.81
N ASP A 195 -13.82 29.58 12.02
CA ASP A 195 -12.63 28.79 12.32
C ASP A 195 -12.99 27.29 12.37
N PRO A 196 -12.45 26.46 11.46
CA PRO A 196 -12.74 25.03 11.43
C PRO A 196 -12.21 24.27 12.65
N ALA A 197 -11.28 24.84 13.43
CA ALA A 197 -10.81 24.25 14.69
C ALA A 197 -11.94 24.02 15.70
N HIS A 198 -13.05 24.77 15.60
CA HIS A 198 -14.24 24.52 16.42
C HIS A 198 -14.83 23.11 16.24
N LEU A 199 -14.68 22.50 15.08
CA LEU A 199 -15.12 21.12 14.82
C LEU A 199 -14.37 20.15 15.74
N ARG A 200 -13.06 20.31 15.87
CA ARG A 200 -12.21 19.50 16.74
C ARG A 200 -12.42 19.86 18.22
N ASP A 201 -12.30 21.14 18.55
CA ASP A 201 -12.16 21.59 19.94
C ASP A 201 -13.48 21.56 20.71
N PHE A 202 -14.58 21.92 20.07
CA PHE A 202 -15.90 21.94 20.69
C PHE A 202 -16.70 20.66 20.45
N PHE A 203 -16.77 20.20 19.18
CA PHE A 203 -17.56 19.01 18.83
C PHE A 203 -16.80 17.70 18.99
N ARG A 204 -15.50 17.75 19.30
CA ARG A 204 -14.63 16.56 19.46
C ARG A 204 -14.56 15.71 18.20
N MET A 205 -14.73 16.32 17.05
CA MET A 205 -14.54 15.61 15.78
C MET A 205 -13.06 15.35 15.55
N ASP A 206 -12.77 14.16 15.04
CA ASP A 206 -11.41 13.75 14.68
C ASP A 206 -11.04 14.30 13.30
N VAL A 207 -10.79 15.61 13.24
CA VAL A 207 -10.30 16.32 12.05
C VAL A 207 -8.80 16.46 12.15
N SER A 208 -8.09 16.10 11.10
CA SER A 208 -6.62 16.16 11.04
C SER A 208 -6.11 17.58 11.27
N GLU A 209 -5.12 17.76 12.16
CA GLU A 209 -4.44 19.05 12.36
C GLU A 209 -3.81 19.56 11.06
N ARG A 210 -3.29 18.67 10.21
CA ARG A 210 -2.72 19.02 8.90
C ARG A 210 -3.73 19.73 7.99
N LEU A 211 -4.99 19.30 8.01
CA LEU A 211 -6.07 20.00 7.30
C LEU A 211 -6.41 21.34 7.95
N LEU A 212 -6.47 21.39 9.28
CA LEU A 212 -6.76 22.61 10.02
C LEU A 212 -5.68 23.69 9.82
N ASP A 213 -4.43 23.29 9.84
CA ASP A 213 -3.26 24.18 9.74
C ASP A 213 -2.78 24.41 8.30
N ARG A 214 -3.46 23.81 7.30
CA ARG A 214 -3.05 23.85 5.89
C ARG A 214 -1.60 23.37 5.66
N GLN A 215 -1.17 22.35 6.40
CA GLN A 215 0.14 21.76 6.24
C GLN A 215 0.16 20.87 5.00
N PHE A 216 0.69 21.41 3.91
CA PHE A 216 0.89 20.67 2.68
C PHE A 216 2.18 19.86 2.80
N GLU A 217 2.01 18.55 2.88
CA GLU A 217 3.12 17.61 3.03
C GLU A 217 3.44 16.95 1.68
N GLN A 218 4.70 16.62 1.49
CA GLN A 218 5.10 15.68 0.46
C GLN A 218 4.71 14.25 0.88
N GLY A 219 4.51 13.37 -0.10
CA GLY A 219 4.38 11.94 0.15
C GLY A 219 5.65 11.39 0.81
N ILE A 220 5.53 10.26 1.49
CA ILE A 220 6.70 9.52 1.99
C ILE A 220 7.42 8.94 0.77
N GLU A 221 8.71 9.23 0.64
CA GLU A 221 9.53 8.70 -0.45
C GLU A 221 9.40 7.18 -0.56
N GLY A 222 9.09 6.70 -1.76
CA GLY A 222 8.88 5.28 -2.03
C GLY A 222 7.53 4.70 -1.60
N LEU A 223 6.64 5.49 -0.96
CA LEU A 223 5.29 5.04 -0.61
C LEU A 223 4.23 5.48 -1.62
N GLY A 224 4.53 6.41 -2.53
CA GLY A 224 3.68 6.77 -3.66
C GLY A 224 2.51 7.71 -3.37
N GLY A 225 2.53 8.46 -2.29
CA GLY A 225 1.63 9.61 -2.02
C GLY A 225 0.17 9.41 -2.46
N LEU A 226 -0.35 10.37 -3.21
CA LEU A 226 -1.73 10.36 -3.76
C LEU A 226 -2.00 9.23 -4.75
N ALA A 227 -0.98 8.74 -5.47
CA ALA A 227 -1.14 7.69 -6.47
C ALA A 227 -1.62 6.36 -5.85
N ILE A 228 -1.22 6.06 -4.60
CA ILE A 228 -1.74 4.89 -3.88
C ILE A 228 -3.25 4.94 -3.74
N TRP A 229 -3.78 6.11 -3.35
CA TRP A 229 -5.22 6.29 -3.14
C TRP A 229 -5.99 6.20 -4.44
N ASP A 230 -5.50 6.81 -5.52
CA ASP A 230 -6.09 6.70 -6.85
C ASP A 230 -6.15 5.24 -7.32
N LYS A 231 -5.04 4.51 -7.19
CA LYS A 231 -4.93 3.10 -7.54
C LYS A 231 -5.89 2.23 -6.70
N ASP A 232 -5.82 2.34 -5.36
CA ASP A 232 -6.60 1.49 -4.46
C ASP A 232 -8.11 1.73 -4.60
N LEU A 233 -8.53 3.00 -4.79
CA LEU A 233 -9.94 3.32 -5.08
C LEU A 233 -10.38 2.78 -6.45
N GLY A 234 -9.47 2.74 -7.42
CA GLY A 234 -9.68 2.11 -8.72
C GLY A 234 -9.97 0.60 -8.58
N TYR A 235 -9.11 -0.12 -7.87
CA TYR A 235 -9.31 -1.56 -7.60
C TYR A 235 -10.61 -1.83 -6.85
N ALA A 236 -10.95 -0.99 -5.86
CA ALA A 236 -12.23 -1.11 -5.14
C ALA A 236 -13.43 -0.98 -6.07
N ARG A 237 -13.39 -0.04 -7.03
CA ARG A 237 -14.46 0.15 -8.02
C ARG A 237 -14.58 -1.03 -8.99
N ASP A 238 -13.47 -1.59 -9.42
CA ASP A 238 -13.48 -2.75 -10.32
C ASP A 238 -13.97 -4.01 -9.60
N ALA A 239 -13.53 -4.26 -8.38
CA ALA A 239 -14.05 -5.33 -7.54
C ALA A 239 -15.56 -5.18 -7.26
N ALA A 240 -16.03 -3.94 -7.00
CA ALA A 240 -17.46 -3.66 -6.81
C ALA A 240 -18.28 -3.89 -8.07
N ARG A 241 -17.72 -3.58 -9.26
CA ARG A 241 -18.38 -3.89 -10.54
C ARG A 241 -18.54 -5.40 -10.72
N ALA A 242 -17.54 -6.18 -10.39
CA ALA A 242 -17.57 -7.64 -10.48
C ALA A 242 -18.61 -8.26 -9.52
N SER A 243 -18.74 -7.72 -8.29
CA SER A 243 -19.69 -8.18 -7.28
C SER A 243 -21.11 -7.59 -7.43
N GLY A 244 -21.30 -6.60 -8.30
CA GLY A 244 -22.57 -5.86 -8.43
C GLY A 244 -22.84 -4.86 -7.29
N THR A 245 -21.84 -4.50 -6.50
CA THR A 245 -21.98 -3.55 -5.39
C THR A 245 -21.96 -2.11 -5.90
N ALA A 246 -22.94 -1.29 -5.52
CA ALA A 246 -22.98 0.11 -5.85
C ALA A 246 -22.11 0.95 -4.89
N LEU A 247 -21.20 1.75 -5.43
CA LEU A 247 -20.29 2.62 -4.65
C LEU A 247 -20.38 4.10 -5.09
N PRO A 248 -21.55 4.77 -4.96
CA PRO A 248 -21.72 6.14 -5.47
C PRO A 248 -20.82 7.16 -4.77
N VAL A 249 -20.62 7.06 -3.46
CA VAL A 249 -19.74 7.95 -2.69
C VAL A 249 -18.27 7.72 -3.07
N ASN A 250 -17.83 6.46 -3.12
CA ASN A 250 -16.47 6.13 -3.53
C ASN A 250 -16.18 6.60 -4.96
N ALA A 251 -17.15 6.55 -5.86
CA ALA A 251 -16.99 7.05 -7.23
C ALA A 251 -16.67 8.55 -7.26
N ALA A 252 -17.38 9.36 -6.47
CA ALA A 252 -17.12 10.80 -6.36
C ALA A 252 -15.75 11.09 -5.71
N VAL A 253 -15.43 10.39 -4.64
CA VAL A 253 -14.13 10.49 -3.95
C VAL A 253 -12.98 10.12 -4.91
N HIS A 254 -13.10 9.01 -5.65
CA HIS A 254 -12.08 8.59 -6.60
C HIS A 254 -11.84 9.63 -7.71
N GLU A 255 -12.89 10.25 -8.25
CA GLU A 255 -12.73 11.31 -9.25
C GLU A 255 -12.01 12.54 -8.66
N ALA A 256 -12.23 12.88 -7.39
CA ALA A 256 -11.49 13.93 -6.70
C ALA A 256 -10.00 13.59 -6.59
N TYR A 257 -9.66 12.37 -6.17
CA TYR A 257 -8.25 11.91 -6.11
C TYR A 257 -7.59 11.89 -7.48
N LYS A 258 -8.22 11.33 -8.50
CA LYS A 258 -7.71 11.33 -9.88
C LYS A 258 -7.40 12.72 -10.39
N THR A 259 -8.31 13.66 -10.13
CA THR A 259 -8.13 15.05 -10.56
C THR A 259 -6.99 15.71 -9.81
N THR A 260 -6.85 15.43 -8.52
CA THR A 260 -5.78 15.96 -7.68
C THR A 260 -4.41 15.41 -8.09
N VAL A 261 -4.29 14.09 -8.29
CA VAL A 261 -3.06 13.44 -8.80
C VAL A 261 -2.64 14.06 -10.13
N ARG A 262 -3.60 14.30 -11.02
CA ARG A 262 -3.33 14.88 -12.34
C ARG A 262 -2.80 16.31 -12.27
N ARG A 263 -3.15 17.07 -11.24
CA ARG A 263 -2.76 18.47 -11.06
C ARG A 263 -1.56 18.69 -10.17
N ALA A 264 -1.47 17.95 -9.10
CA ALA A 264 -0.41 18.10 -8.09
C ALA A 264 0.78 17.14 -8.31
N GLY A 265 0.54 15.99 -8.91
CA GLY A 265 1.52 14.93 -9.09
C GLY A 265 1.22 13.71 -8.19
N PRO A 266 1.78 12.54 -8.55
CA PRO A 266 1.49 11.28 -7.88
C PRO A 266 2.10 11.19 -6.47
N ASP A 267 3.19 11.89 -6.21
CA ASP A 267 4.01 11.78 -4.99
C ASP A 267 3.61 12.77 -3.88
N GLU A 268 2.66 13.65 -4.15
CA GLU A 268 2.17 14.61 -3.15
C GLU A 268 1.40 13.92 -2.02
N GLY A 269 1.49 14.49 -0.82
CA GLY A 269 0.72 14.04 0.36
C GLY A 269 -0.79 14.23 0.18
N HIS A 270 -1.58 13.28 0.65
CA HIS A 270 -2.99 13.19 0.26
C HIS A 270 -3.92 14.21 0.93
N ALA A 271 -3.80 14.43 2.25
CA ALA A 271 -4.78 15.23 3.00
C ALA A 271 -4.75 16.71 2.62
N ALA A 272 -3.60 17.33 2.72
CA ALA A 272 -3.43 18.74 2.43
C ALA A 272 -3.53 19.06 0.93
N THR A 273 -3.15 18.12 0.08
CA THR A 273 -3.26 18.32 -1.38
C THR A 273 -4.70 18.28 -1.85
N LEU A 274 -5.57 17.46 -1.22
CA LEU A 274 -7.01 17.55 -1.46
C LEU A 274 -7.58 18.90 -1.03
N LEU A 275 -7.15 19.45 0.11
CA LEU A 275 -7.54 20.78 0.54
C LEU A 275 -7.13 21.85 -0.48
N ARG A 276 -5.90 21.80 -0.99
CA ARG A 276 -5.44 22.69 -2.07
C ARG A 276 -6.28 22.55 -3.34
N TYR A 277 -6.71 21.33 -3.66
CA TYR A 277 -7.61 21.12 -4.80
C TYR A 277 -8.97 21.77 -4.59
N TRP A 278 -9.56 21.68 -3.40
CA TRP A 278 -10.82 22.37 -3.07
C TRP A 278 -10.66 23.89 -3.08
N GLU A 279 -9.54 24.41 -2.59
CA GLU A 279 -9.22 25.84 -2.73
C GLU A 279 -9.24 26.29 -4.19
N LEU A 280 -8.68 25.50 -5.10
CA LEU A 280 -8.68 25.81 -6.53
C LEU A 280 -10.05 25.71 -7.19
N LEU A 281 -10.93 24.84 -6.70
CA LEU A 281 -12.30 24.76 -7.20
C LEU A 281 -13.16 25.94 -6.74
N ASN A 282 -12.94 26.41 -5.52
CA ASN A 282 -13.74 27.46 -4.89
C ASN A 282 -13.24 28.86 -5.18
N ASP A 283 -11.97 29.02 -5.57
CA ASP A 283 -11.39 30.31 -5.90
C ASP A 283 -11.34 30.52 -7.42
N ALA A 284 -12.08 31.49 -7.91
CA ALA A 284 -12.03 31.92 -9.30
C ALA A 284 -10.75 32.73 -9.64
N GLY A 285 -9.83 32.90 -8.72
CA GLY A 285 -8.62 33.70 -8.83
C GLY A 285 -7.30 32.91 -8.89
N GLU A 286 -6.21 33.62 -8.85
CA GLU A 286 -4.84 33.27 -9.25
C GLU A 286 -4.10 32.23 -8.35
N ARG A 287 -4.76 31.32 -7.63
CA ARG A 287 -4.04 30.34 -6.79
C ARG A 287 -3.48 29.21 -7.64
N SER A 288 -2.17 29.12 -7.72
CA SER A 288 -1.45 27.97 -8.28
C SER A 288 -1.12 26.95 -7.17
N PHE A 289 -1.07 25.66 -7.52
CA PHE A 289 -0.41 24.68 -6.67
C PHE A 289 1.04 25.10 -6.47
N GLN A 290 1.41 25.39 -5.24
CA GLN A 290 2.82 25.61 -4.89
C GLN A 290 3.35 24.33 -4.23
N PRO A 291 4.61 23.94 -4.48
CA PRO A 291 5.19 22.80 -3.79
C PRO A 291 5.15 23.05 -2.28
N ALA A 292 5.10 21.97 -1.51
CA ALA A 292 5.20 22.05 -0.06
C ALA A 292 6.44 22.85 0.32
N VAL A 293 6.29 23.80 1.22
CA VAL A 293 7.44 24.49 1.80
C VAL A 293 8.11 23.49 2.73
N ASP A 294 9.39 23.19 2.49
CA ASP A 294 10.20 22.38 3.41
C ASP A 294 10.03 22.96 4.83
N ALA A 295 9.48 22.16 5.73
CA ALA A 295 9.46 22.50 7.13
C ALA A 295 10.91 22.38 7.65
N GLU A 296 11.55 23.53 7.91
CA GLU A 296 12.82 23.58 8.63
C GLU A 296 12.70 23.05 10.06
#